data_0a7ea22c4af39471629f5a0c10426cd9
#
_entry.id   0a7ea22c4af39471629f5a0c10426cd9
#
_cell.length_a   1.000
_cell.length_b   1.000
_cell.length_c   1.000
_cell.angle_alpha   90.00
_cell.angle_beta   90.00
_cell.angle_gamma   90.00
#
_symmetry.space_group_name_H-M   'P 1'
#
loop_
_entity.id
_entity.type
_entity.pdbx_description
1 polymer ?
#
loop_
_entity_poly.entity_id
_entity_poly.type
_entity_poly.pdbx_seq_one_letter_code
_entity_poly.pdbx_strand_id
1 'polypeptide(L)'
;MKKTVYTKAGQVGLVEVERPQIEAPDDVILRIVRTCVCGSDLWSYRNPDIEAGHQNSGHEAIGIVEEIGEAITTVKPGDFVIAPFTHGCGECDACRAGYDGTCDRHIGTNWSDGVQAEYMRFEYANWALVKIPGQPSDYTEAMLK
;
A
#
# COMPACT_ATOMS: atom_id res chain seq x y z
N MET A 1 10.35 -8.01 -8.92
CA MET A 1 8.87 -7.97 -9.06
C MET A 1 8.45 -6.99 -10.13
N LYS A 2 7.26 -7.19 -10.70
CA LYS A 2 6.69 -6.24 -11.67
C LYS A 2 5.96 -5.11 -10.95
N LYS A 3 6.05 -3.92 -11.53
CA LYS A 3 5.46 -2.70 -11.01
C LYS A 3 5.03 -1.77 -12.12
N THR A 4 3.90 -1.08 -11.93
CA THR A 4 3.43 -0.03 -12.84
C THR A 4 4.14 1.29 -12.53
N VAL A 5 4.59 1.99 -13.56
CA VAL A 5 5.20 3.32 -13.46
C VAL A 5 4.63 4.25 -14.51
N TYR A 6 4.67 5.55 -14.25
CA TYR A 6 4.41 6.56 -15.28
C TYR A 6 5.66 6.75 -16.13
N THR A 7 5.54 6.55 -17.44
CA THR A 7 6.67 6.70 -18.37
C THR A 7 6.73 8.10 -18.98
N LYS A 8 5.58 8.71 -19.19
CA LYS A 8 5.36 10.12 -19.54
C LYS A 8 3.88 10.47 -19.37
N ALA A 9 3.53 11.73 -19.57
CA ALA A 9 2.13 12.16 -19.57
C ALA A 9 1.28 11.29 -20.51
N GLY A 10 0.18 10.77 -19.99
CA GLY A 10 -0.73 9.89 -20.70
C GLY A 10 -0.24 8.46 -20.94
N GLN A 11 0.86 8.04 -20.32
CA GLN A 11 1.39 6.70 -20.50
C GLN A 11 1.86 6.06 -19.20
N VAL A 12 1.54 4.79 -19.06
CA VAL A 12 2.05 3.90 -18.02
C VAL A 12 2.81 2.75 -18.65
N GLY A 13 3.77 2.20 -17.93
CA GLY A 13 4.53 1.03 -18.33
C GLY A 13 4.73 0.08 -17.17
N LEU A 14 5.19 -1.12 -17.47
CA LEU A 14 5.63 -2.10 -16.47
C LEU A 14 7.15 -2.13 -16.43
N VAL A 15 7.69 -2.11 -15.23
CA VAL A 15 9.13 -2.27 -14.97
C VAL A 15 9.37 -3.43 -14.03
N GLU A 16 10.56 -4.00 -14.06
CA GLU A 16 11.03 -4.92 -13.05
C GLU A 16 11.86 -4.16 -12.02
N VAL A 17 11.51 -4.34 -10.75
CA VAL A 17 12.19 -3.74 -9.60
C VAL A 17 12.48 -4.82 -8.55
N GLU A 18 13.36 -4.53 -7.62
CA GLU A 18 13.57 -5.41 -6.46
C GLU A 18 12.30 -5.53 -5.62
N ARG A 19 12.09 -6.69 -5.02
CA ARG A 19 10.99 -6.90 -4.07
C ARG A 19 11.29 -6.12 -2.79
N PRO A 20 10.30 -5.42 -2.20
CA PRO A 20 10.49 -4.75 -0.93
C PRO A 20 10.83 -5.76 0.19
N GLN A 21 11.56 -5.30 1.18
CA GLN A 21 11.98 -6.07 2.36
C GLN A 21 11.47 -5.39 3.63
N ILE A 22 11.47 -6.12 4.74
CA ILE A 22 11.24 -5.55 6.08
C ILE A 22 12.43 -4.62 6.41
N GLU A 23 12.14 -3.37 6.71
CA GLU A 23 13.14 -2.36 7.07
C GLU A 23 12.99 -1.92 8.54
N ALA A 24 11.78 -2.03 9.08
CA ALA A 24 11.47 -1.70 10.47
C ALA A 24 10.71 -2.85 11.16
N PRO A 25 10.79 -2.93 12.51
CA PRO A 25 10.13 -4.01 13.26
C PRO A 25 8.61 -4.09 13.10
N ASP A 26 7.96 -2.97 12.75
CA ASP A 26 6.52 -2.82 12.58
C ASP A 26 6.05 -2.82 11.10
N ASP A 27 6.95 -3.18 10.20
CA ASP A 27 6.64 -3.37 8.78
C ASP A 27 5.93 -4.70 8.50
N VAL A 28 5.18 -4.70 7.42
CA VAL A 28 4.61 -5.91 6.80
C VAL A 28 4.87 -5.86 5.28
N ILE A 29 5.24 -7.00 4.70
CA ILE A 29 5.25 -7.17 3.24
C ILE A 29 3.92 -7.81 2.84
N LEU A 30 3.21 -7.14 1.96
CA LEU A 30 1.97 -7.63 1.37
C LEU A 30 2.21 -8.11 -0.06
N ARG A 31 1.69 -9.29 -0.39
CA ARG A 31 1.48 -9.73 -1.76
C ARG A 31 0.13 -9.19 -2.23
N ILE A 32 0.15 -8.34 -3.23
CA ILE A 32 -1.05 -7.63 -3.69
C ILE A 32 -2.00 -8.59 -4.43
N VAL A 33 -3.27 -8.56 -4.05
CA VAL A 33 -4.36 -9.32 -4.69
C VAL A 33 -5.10 -8.45 -5.69
N ARG A 34 -5.43 -7.22 -5.30
CA ARG A 34 -6.07 -6.20 -6.16
C ARG A 34 -5.59 -4.82 -5.76
N THR A 35 -5.60 -3.95 -6.74
CA THR A 35 -5.38 -2.51 -6.58
C THR A 35 -6.36 -1.78 -7.49
N CYS A 36 -6.70 -0.54 -7.15
CA CYS A 36 -7.62 0.27 -7.91
C CYS A 36 -6.89 1.44 -8.61
N VAL A 37 -7.58 2.06 -9.54
CA VAL A 37 -7.21 3.36 -10.09
C VAL A 37 -8.16 4.40 -9.50
N CYS A 38 -7.62 5.30 -8.69
CA CYS A 38 -8.33 6.43 -8.11
C CYS A 38 -8.29 7.66 -9.04
N GLY A 39 -9.22 8.58 -8.85
CA GLY A 39 -9.19 9.85 -9.59
C GLY A 39 -7.92 10.67 -9.38
N SER A 40 -7.28 10.55 -8.22
CA SER A 40 -6.01 11.22 -7.92
C SER A 40 -4.82 10.67 -8.72
N ASP A 41 -4.83 9.41 -9.14
CA ASP A 41 -3.81 8.84 -10.03
C ASP A 41 -3.75 9.57 -11.37
N LEU A 42 -4.88 10.14 -11.79
CA LEU A 42 -4.98 10.88 -13.05
C LEU A 42 -4.21 12.21 -13.03
N TRP A 43 -3.87 12.74 -11.86
CA TRP A 43 -3.05 13.94 -11.77
C TRP A 43 -1.64 13.65 -12.24
N SER A 44 -1.03 12.59 -11.69
CA SER A 44 0.28 12.13 -12.16
C SER A 44 0.24 11.66 -13.61
N TYR A 45 -0.79 10.91 -14.01
CA TYR A 45 -0.97 10.44 -15.37
C TYR A 45 -1.02 11.57 -16.41
N ARG A 46 -1.62 12.72 -16.06
CA ARG A 46 -1.78 13.88 -16.96
C ARG A 46 -0.68 14.93 -16.82
N ASN A 47 0.18 14.79 -15.83
CA ASN A 47 1.23 15.78 -15.57
C ASN A 47 2.23 15.81 -16.74
N PRO A 48 2.35 16.93 -17.49
CA PRO A 48 3.29 17.03 -18.60
C PRO A 48 4.75 16.99 -18.15
N ASP A 49 5.01 17.36 -16.89
CA ASP A 49 6.35 17.44 -16.31
C ASP A 49 6.72 16.17 -15.51
N ILE A 50 5.93 15.09 -15.64
CA ILE A 50 6.23 13.86 -14.91
C ILE A 50 7.53 13.24 -15.45
N GLU A 51 8.43 12.94 -14.52
CA GLU A 51 9.67 12.25 -14.85
C GLU A 51 9.41 10.79 -15.20
N ALA A 52 10.08 10.30 -16.24
CA ALA A 52 10.00 8.90 -16.63
C ALA A 52 10.43 7.98 -15.49
N GLY A 53 9.62 6.97 -15.20
CA GLY A 53 9.88 6.05 -14.10
C GLY A 53 9.42 6.55 -12.74
N HIS A 54 8.67 7.65 -12.65
CA HIS A 54 8.02 8.07 -11.42
C HIS A 54 7.20 6.92 -10.86
N GLN A 55 7.49 6.56 -9.61
CA GLN A 55 7.06 5.27 -9.06
C GLN A 55 5.75 5.33 -8.28
N ASN A 56 5.23 6.52 -8.08
CA ASN A 56 4.02 6.72 -7.29
C ASN A 56 2.76 6.37 -8.11
N SER A 57 2.55 5.08 -8.37
CA SER A 57 1.36 4.59 -9.06
C SER A 57 0.48 3.76 -8.14
N GLY A 58 -0.75 4.26 -7.92
CA GLY A 58 -1.75 3.63 -7.06
C GLY A 58 -1.47 3.77 -5.57
N HIS A 59 -2.53 3.76 -4.78
CA HIS A 59 -2.49 3.94 -3.32
C HIS A 59 -3.62 3.18 -2.60
N GLU A 60 -4.36 2.33 -3.29
CA GLU A 60 -5.45 1.51 -2.74
C GLU A 60 -5.18 0.04 -3.04
N ALA A 61 -5.04 -0.79 -2.01
CA ALA A 61 -4.72 -2.19 -2.18
C ALA A 61 -5.39 -3.11 -1.17
N ILE A 62 -5.66 -4.32 -1.64
CA ILE A 62 -5.92 -5.46 -0.78
C ILE A 62 -4.86 -6.53 -1.06
N GLY A 63 -4.42 -7.22 -0.02
CA GLY A 63 -3.31 -8.17 -0.16
C GLY A 63 -3.32 -9.27 0.88
N ILE A 64 -2.41 -10.22 0.68
CA ILE A 64 -2.10 -11.27 1.64
C ILE A 64 -0.80 -10.89 2.35
N VAL A 65 -0.80 -10.97 3.67
CA VAL A 65 0.42 -10.82 4.47
C VAL A 65 1.41 -11.93 4.10
N GLU A 66 2.58 -11.55 3.64
CA GLU A 66 3.63 -12.49 3.21
C GLU A 66 4.73 -12.59 4.27
N GLU A 67 5.22 -11.44 4.75
CA GLU A 67 6.25 -11.34 5.77
C GLU A 67 5.86 -10.29 6.80
N ILE A 68 6.33 -10.46 8.04
CA ILE A 68 6.06 -9.52 9.14
C ILE A 68 7.36 -9.18 9.86
N GLY A 69 7.47 -7.92 10.32
CA GLY A 69 8.50 -7.50 11.26
C GLY A 69 8.27 -8.07 12.67
N GLU A 70 9.30 -8.06 13.49
CA GLU A 70 9.30 -8.70 14.81
C GLU A 70 8.33 -8.09 15.83
N ALA A 71 7.92 -6.82 15.65
CA ALA A 71 6.98 -6.12 16.50
C ALA A 71 5.50 -6.29 16.07
N ILE A 72 5.23 -7.01 14.99
CA ILE A 72 3.88 -7.22 14.49
C ILE A 72 3.14 -8.24 15.35
N THR A 73 1.94 -7.84 15.84
CA THR A 73 1.09 -8.65 16.71
C THR A 73 -0.35 -8.78 16.23
N THR A 74 -0.80 -7.92 15.32
CA THR A 74 -2.20 -7.83 14.88
C THR A 74 -2.53 -8.72 13.70
N VAL A 75 -1.51 -9.03 12.87
CA VAL A 75 -1.62 -9.87 11.68
C VAL A 75 -0.51 -10.91 11.64
N LYS A 76 -0.68 -11.92 10.81
CA LYS A 76 0.31 -12.98 10.57
C LYS A 76 0.38 -13.34 9.08
N PRO A 77 1.44 -13.99 8.62
CA PRO A 77 1.52 -14.51 7.27
C PRO A 77 0.29 -15.35 6.90
N GLY A 78 -0.26 -15.10 5.71
CA GLY A 78 -1.49 -15.70 5.20
C GLY A 78 -2.77 -14.93 5.51
N ASP A 79 -2.77 -13.92 6.37
CA ASP A 79 -3.95 -13.10 6.63
C ASP A 79 -4.28 -12.24 5.39
N PHE A 80 -5.59 -12.14 5.09
CA PHE A 80 -6.10 -11.27 4.04
C PHE A 80 -6.43 -9.91 4.63
N VAL A 81 -5.92 -8.83 4.03
CA VAL A 81 -5.97 -7.48 4.62
C VAL A 81 -6.28 -6.39 3.59
N ILE A 82 -6.86 -5.29 4.08
CA ILE A 82 -6.94 -4.01 3.36
C ILE A 82 -5.76 -3.16 3.83
N ALA A 83 -5.04 -2.59 2.87
CA ALA A 83 -4.04 -1.56 3.08
C ALA A 83 -4.68 -0.19 2.78
N PRO A 84 -5.04 0.62 3.79
CA PRO A 84 -5.63 1.94 3.56
C PRO A 84 -4.62 2.89 2.91
N PHE A 85 -5.14 3.84 2.12
CA PHE A 85 -4.29 4.75 1.32
C PHE A 85 -3.52 5.77 2.16
N THR A 86 -4.02 6.12 3.33
CA THR A 86 -3.35 6.93 4.34
C THR A 86 -3.67 6.38 5.72
N HIS A 87 -2.75 6.52 6.65
CA HIS A 87 -2.94 6.10 8.02
C HIS A 87 -2.02 6.85 8.98
N GLY A 88 -2.29 6.75 10.27
CA GLY A 88 -1.44 7.24 11.32
C GLY A 88 -0.39 6.24 11.75
N CYS A 89 0.55 6.68 12.59
CA CYS A 89 1.57 5.82 13.19
C CYS A 89 1.07 5.03 14.42
N GLY A 90 -0.09 5.40 14.99
CA GLY A 90 -0.59 4.80 16.23
C GLY A 90 0.09 5.26 17.53
N GLU A 91 1.20 6.01 17.45
CA GLU A 91 2.06 6.31 18.60
C GLU A 91 2.05 7.77 19.03
N CYS A 92 1.88 8.73 18.09
CA CYS A 92 1.86 10.15 18.42
C CYS A 92 0.57 10.55 19.16
N ASP A 93 0.58 11.74 19.75
CA ASP A 93 -0.55 12.21 20.56
C ASP A 93 -1.85 12.32 19.73
N ALA A 94 -1.76 12.74 18.47
CA ALA A 94 -2.91 12.80 17.56
C ALA A 94 -3.52 11.41 17.34
N CYS A 95 -2.70 10.40 17.00
CA CYS A 95 -3.15 9.03 16.80
C CYS A 95 -3.76 8.44 18.07
N ARG A 96 -3.10 8.62 19.22
CA ARG A 96 -3.60 8.13 20.52
C ARG A 96 -4.92 8.78 20.92
N ALA A 97 -5.17 10.00 20.47
CA ALA A 97 -6.42 10.74 20.67
C ALA A 97 -7.51 10.35 19.64
N GLY A 98 -7.22 9.47 18.66
CA GLY A 98 -8.16 9.05 17.61
C GLY A 98 -8.20 9.98 16.39
N TYR A 99 -7.22 10.86 16.22
CA TYR A 99 -7.10 11.80 15.10
C TYR A 99 -5.92 11.41 14.19
N ASP A 100 -5.87 10.18 13.75
CA ASP A 100 -4.79 9.65 12.92
C ASP A 100 -4.65 10.34 11.55
N GLY A 101 -5.73 10.94 11.03
CA GLY A 101 -5.67 11.81 9.85
C GLY A 101 -4.82 13.08 10.02
N THR A 102 -4.47 13.45 11.27
CA THR A 102 -3.55 14.55 11.61
C THR A 102 -2.26 14.04 12.24
N CYS A 103 -1.88 12.82 11.91
CA CYS A 103 -0.65 12.20 12.40
C CYS A 103 0.58 13.07 12.09
N ASP A 104 1.44 13.28 13.09
CA ASP A 104 2.67 14.09 12.93
C ASP A 104 3.65 13.48 11.91
N ARG A 105 3.56 12.17 11.67
CA ARG A 105 4.41 11.46 10.71
C ARG A 105 3.79 11.36 9.31
N HIS A 106 2.51 11.70 9.15
CA HIS A 106 1.79 11.68 7.87
C HIS A 106 2.12 10.48 6.98
N ILE A 107 1.79 9.29 7.49
CA ILE A 107 2.11 8.08 6.75
C ILE A 107 1.06 7.87 5.68
N GLY A 108 1.43 8.16 4.45
CA GLY A 108 0.64 7.78 3.30
C GLY A 108 1.10 6.42 2.79
N THR A 109 0.18 5.53 2.52
CA THR A 109 0.54 4.29 1.84
C THR A 109 1.19 4.64 0.51
N ASN A 110 2.52 4.56 0.51
CA ASN A 110 3.31 4.47 -0.70
C ASN A 110 3.31 5.67 -1.63
N TRP A 111 3.32 6.84 -1.06
CA TRP A 111 3.65 8.03 -1.84
C TRP A 111 5.02 7.89 -2.53
N SER A 112 5.93 7.09 -1.95
CA SER A 112 7.23 6.80 -2.53
C SER A 112 7.22 5.61 -3.49
N ASP A 113 6.45 4.55 -3.20
CA ASP A 113 6.60 3.29 -3.90
C ASP A 113 5.42 2.88 -4.79
N GLY A 114 4.20 3.37 -4.51
CA GLY A 114 2.99 2.98 -5.22
C GLY A 114 2.60 1.51 -4.99
N VAL A 115 1.31 1.21 -5.09
CA VAL A 115 0.78 -0.14 -4.80
C VAL A 115 0.36 -0.92 -6.03
N GLN A 116 0.44 -0.33 -7.24
CA GLN A 116 0.20 -1.07 -8.49
C GLN A 116 1.41 -1.94 -8.83
N ALA A 117 1.70 -2.89 -7.96
CA ALA A 117 2.85 -3.78 -7.97
C ALA A 117 2.46 -5.19 -7.48
N GLU A 118 3.35 -6.17 -7.61
CA GLU A 118 3.11 -7.50 -7.07
C GLU A 118 3.22 -7.57 -5.55
N TYR A 119 4.09 -6.73 -4.97
CA TYR A 119 4.33 -6.62 -3.52
C TYR A 119 4.45 -5.18 -3.09
N MET A 120 4.13 -4.92 -1.82
CA MET A 120 4.35 -3.64 -1.16
C MET A 120 4.88 -3.83 0.25
N ARG A 121 5.67 -2.88 0.75
CA ARG A 121 5.96 -2.70 2.17
C ARG A 121 4.91 -1.79 2.78
N PHE A 122 4.37 -2.17 3.92
CA PHE A 122 3.40 -1.40 4.67
C PHE A 122 3.96 -1.11 6.06
N GLU A 123 4.13 0.17 6.37
CA GLU A 123 4.70 0.67 7.62
C GLU A 123 3.63 0.79 8.71
N TYR A 124 4.02 0.70 9.98
CA TYR A 124 3.11 0.82 11.16
C TYR A 124 1.88 -0.09 11.06
N ALA A 125 2.09 -1.29 10.61
CA ALA A 125 1.02 -2.21 10.20
C ALA A 125 0.12 -2.64 11.36
N ASN A 126 0.61 -2.66 12.60
CA ASN A 126 -0.20 -2.93 13.78
C ASN A 126 -1.38 -1.95 13.96
N TRP A 127 -1.20 -0.71 13.51
CA TRP A 127 -2.21 0.34 13.66
C TRP A 127 -3.25 0.32 12.55
N ALA A 128 -2.81 0.12 11.32
CA ALA A 128 -3.60 0.51 10.16
C ALA A 128 -4.11 -0.63 9.29
N LEU A 129 -3.47 -1.80 9.27
CA LEU A 129 -3.95 -2.92 8.47
C LEU A 129 -5.30 -3.42 8.98
N VAL A 130 -6.28 -3.53 8.07
CA VAL A 130 -7.60 -4.04 8.37
C VAL A 130 -7.70 -5.49 7.90
N LYS A 131 -7.84 -6.42 8.86
CA LYS A 131 -7.99 -7.83 8.55
C LYS A 131 -9.38 -8.13 8.00
N ILE A 132 -9.43 -8.82 6.87
CA ILE A 132 -10.65 -9.32 6.23
C ILE A 132 -10.82 -10.81 6.63
N PRO A 133 -12.02 -11.26 7.05
CA PRO A 133 -12.27 -12.67 7.30
C PRO A 133 -12.07 -13.52 6.03
N GLY A 134 -11.58 -14.74 6.19
CA GLY A 134 -11.42 -15.68 5.07
C GLY A 134 -10.25 -15.38 4.15
N GLN A 135 -10.38 -15.81 2.91
CA GLN A 135 -9.37 -15.69 1.87
C GLN A 135 -9.96 -15.01 0.62
N PRO A 136 -9.16 -14.47 -0.30
CA PRO A 136 -9.68 -13.86 -1.54
C PRO A 136 -10.62 -14.76 -2.34
N SER A 137 -10.41 -16.08 -2.31
CA SER A 137 -11.27 -17.08 -2.98
C SER A 137 -12.70 -17.15 -2.42
N ASP A 138 -12.92 -16.64 -1.22
CA ASP A 138 -14.24 -16.65 -0.56
C ASP A 138 -15.11 -15.47 -1.03
N TYR A 139 -14.55 -14.59 -1.83
CA TYR A 139 -15.18 -13.36 -2.31
C TYR A 139 -15.35 -13.38 -3.83
N THR A 140 -16.45 -12.81 -4.31
CA THR A 140 -16.64 -12.62 -5.75
C THR A 140 -15.74 -11.50 -6.28
N GLU A 141 -15.44 -11.51 -7.58
CA GLU A 141 -14.69 -10.42 -8.22
C GLU A 141 -15.32 -9.03 -7.98
N ALA A 142 -16.65 -8.96 -7.88
CA ALA A 142 -17.36 -7.70 -7.60
C ALA A 142 -17.14 -7.20 -6.16
N MET A 143 -16.84 -8.08 -5.22
CA MET A 143 -16.56 -7.72 -3.81
C MET A 143 -15.10 -7.35 -3.57
N LEU A 144 -14.21 -7.72 -4.49
CA LEU A 144 -12.77 -7.42 -4.41
C LEU A 144 -12.39 -6.13 -5.15
N LYS A 145 -13.36 -5.39 -5.67
CA LYS A 145 -13.17 -4.15 -6.42
C LYS A 145 -13.42 -2.92 -5.58
#